data_eb7059dba01919f91065c3fdbf5f77e6
#
_entry.id   eb7059dba01919f91065c3fdbf5f77e6
#
_cell.length_a   1.000
_cell.length_b   1.000
_cell.length_c   1.000
_cell.angle_alpha   90.00
_cell.angle_beta   90.00
_cell.angle_gamma   90.00
#
_symmetry.space_group_name_H-M   'P 1'
#
loop_
_entity.id
_entity.type
_entity.pdbx_description
1 polymer ?
#
loop_
_entity_poly.entity_id
_entity_poly.type
_entity_poly.pdbx_seq_one_letter_code
_entity_poly.pdbx_strand_id
1 'polypeptide(L)'
;MYSNKKRGVNAAIDNEADLIVLNPTITDAAIPKKIWMYWEGPLAGFVKECVEQVKKTNPNYVVNFLTPNNVKEFCDIDYGRLKHATPQQKADLIRFELIYQHGGIWLDASTIVYENLDWIEKLVAQHQTNSFAYYRKKNTTCPDFPVLENWLLASSAKNMFFKSWFEELLKAIELTPKV
;
A
#
# COMPACT_ATOMS: atom_id res chain seq x y z
N MET A 1 -7.60 -6.13 -30.21
CA MET A 1 -9.03 -6.02 -29.87
C MET A 1 -9.22 -6.57 -28.46
N TYR A 2 -9.13 -5.71 -27.43
CA TYR A 2 -9.32 -6.14 -26.05
C TYR A 2 -10.82 -6.33 -25.80
N SER A 3 -11.20 -7.57 -25.48
CA SER A 3 -12.57 -7.91 -25.12
C SER A 3 -12.92 -7.21 -23.80
N ASN A 4 -13.78 -6.19 -23.86
CA ASN A 4 -14.45 -5.57 -22.72
C ASN A 4 -15.43 -6.55 -22.09
N LYS A 5 -14.95 -7.60 -21.41
CA LYS A 5 -15.79 -8.23 -20.39
C LYS A 5 -15.89 -7.23 -19.24
N LYS A 6 -17.02 -6.52 -19.15
CA LYS A 6 -17.44 -5.78 -17.96
C LYS A 6 -17.37 -6.75 -16.77
N ARG A 7 -16.27 -6.77 -16.05
CA ARG A 7 -16.27 -7.30 -14.68
C ARG A 7 -17.18 -6.34 -13.94
N GLY A 8 -18.26 -6.85 -13.38
CA GLY A 8 -19.19 -6.03 -12.62
C GLY A 8 -18.47 -5.45 -11.41
N VAL A 9 -17.99 -4.21 -11.53
CA VAL A 9 -17.47 -3.45 -10.41
C VAL A 9 -18.67 -2.83 -9.73
N ASN A 10 -18.86 -3.12 -8.45
CA ASN A 10 -19.87 -2.48 -7.62
C ASN A 10 -19.21 -1.31 -6.89
N ALA A 11 -19.43 -0.11 -7.36
CA ALA A 11 -18.90 1.11 -6.77
C ALA A 11 -20.03 1.93 -6.13
N ALA A 12 -19.82 2.34 -4.89
CA ALA A 12 -20.65 3.33 -4.22
C ALA A 12 -19.78 4.57 -3.91
N ILE A 13 -20.33 5.75 -4.18
CA ILE A 13 -19.66 7.03 -3.97
C ILE A 13 -20.35 7.75 -2.83
N ASP A 14 -19.59 8.09 -1.81
CA ASP A 14 -19.97 9.06 -0.80
C ASP A 14 -19.33 10.42 -1.15
N ASN A 15 -20.13 11.31 -1.72
CA ASN A 15 -19.68 12.62 -2.15
C ASN A 15 -19.33 13.56 -0.97
N GLU A 16 -19.89 13.34 0.22
CA GLU A 16 -19.59 14.14 1.41
C GLU A 16 -18.21 13.77 1.96
N ALA A 17 -17.91 12.47 2.00
CA ALA A 17 -16.63 11.96 2.50
C ALA A 17 -15.56 11.86 1.42
N ASP A 18 -15.83 12.19 0.14
CA ASP A 18 -14.92 11.93 -0.98
C ASP A 18 -14.45 10.46 -1.04
N LEU A 19 -15.34 9.54 -0.73
CA LEU A 19 -15.07 8.12 -0.60
C LEU A 19 -15.64 7.33 -1.77
N ILE A 20 -14.84 6.40 -2.31
CA ILE A 20 -15.28 5.40 -3.29
C ILE A 20 -15.14 4.02 -2.63
N VAL A 21 -16.23 3.29 -2.54
CA VAL A 21 -16.24 1.92 -2.03
C VAL A 21 -16.34 0.96 -3.20
N LEU A 22 -15.34 0.10 -3.36
CA LEU A 22 -15.27 -0.87 -4.44
C LEU A 22 -15.47 -2.29 -3.90
N ASN A 23 -16.41 -3.02 -4.49
CA ASN A 23 -16.67 -4.44 -4.18
C ASN A 23 -16.74 -4.72 -2.66
N PRO A 24 -17.64 -4.06 -1.92
CA PRO A 24 -17.79 -4.33 -0.50
C PRO A 24 -18.14 -5.80 -0.31
N THR A 25 -17.45 -6.46 0.60
CA THR A 25 -17.66 -7.87 0.95
C THR A 25 -17.64 -8.01 2.46
N ILE A 26 -18.56 -8.80 2.98
CA ILE A 26 -18.50 -9.17 4.40
C ILE A 26 -17.27 -10.07 4.57
N THR A 27 -16.30 -9.61 5.36
CA THR A 27 -15.09 -10.37 5.65
C THR A 27 -14.72 -10.16 7.12
N ASP A 28 -14.32 -11.24 7.78
CA ASP A 28 -13.77 -11.21 9.14
C ASP A 28 -12.27 -10.92 9.14
N ALA A 29 -11.67 -10.72 7.96
CA ALA A 29 -10.25 -10.50 7.81
C ALA A 29 -9.87 -9.07 8.25
N ALA A 30 -9.46 -8.94 9.50
CA ALA A 30 -8.98 -7.68 10.05
C ALA A 30 -7.64 -7.24 9.43
N ILE A 31 -7.41 -5.93 9.40
CA ILE A 31 -6.09 -5.36 9.08
C ILE A 31 -5.18 -5.58 10.29
N PRO A 32 -4.03 -6.28 10.15
CA PRO A 32 -3.11 -6.48 11.26
C PRO A 32 -2.55 -5.16 11.81
N LYS A 33 -2.35 -5.08 13.11
CA LYS A 33 -1.74 -3.93 13.81
C LYS A 33 -0.23 -3.84 13.53
N LYS A 34 0.13 -3.72 12.27
CA LYS A 34 1.51 -3.60 11.78
C LYS A 34 1.61 -2.38 10.87
N ILE A 35 2.68 -1.59 11.05
CA ILE A 35 3.03 -0.51 10.13
C ILE A 35 4.36 -0.87 9.47
N TRP A 36 4.41 -0.80 8.15
CA TRP A 36 5.58 -1.06 7.33
C TRP A 36 6.09 0.25 6.76
N MET A 37 7.38 0.51 6.93
CA MET A 37 8.09 1.66 6.37
C MET A 37 9.41 1.16 5.80
N TYR A 38 9.85 1.70 4.67
CA TYR A 38 11.13 1.32 4.05
C TYR A 38 11.93 2.55 3.63
N TRP A 39 13.25 2.46 3.84
CA TRP A 39 14.18 3.48 3.40
C TRP A 39 15.45 2.85 2.85
N GLU A 40 15.92 3.35 1.69
CA GLU A 40 17.19 2.97 1.08
C GLU A 40 18.06 4.22 0.92
N GLY A 41 19.30 4.16 1.41
CA GLY A 41 20.27 5.24 1.38
C GLY A 41 20.59 5.82 2.76
N PRO A 42 21.34 6.93 2.82
CA PRO A 42 21.66 7.59 4.08
C PRO A 42 20.38 8.01 4.81
N LEU A 43 20.27 7.67 6.08
CA LEU A 43 19.11 8.01 6.89
C LEU A 43 19.15 9.50 7.25
N ALA A 44 18.36 10.31 6.55
CA ALA A 44 18.21 11.73 6.85
C ALA A 44 17.55 11.94 8.23
N GLY A 45 17.96 12.99 8.97
CA GLY A 45 17.39 13.31 10.27
C GLY A 45 15.88 13.45 10.24
N PHE A 46 15.33 14.08 9.20
CA PHE A 46 13.89 14.22 8.98
C PHE A 46 13.16 12.86 8.90
N VAL A 47 13.71 11.86 8.17
CA VAL A 47 13.09 10.53 8.06
C VAL A 47 13.10 9.83 9.42
N LYS A 48 14.19 9.97 10.19
CA LYS A 48 14.26 9.44 11.55
C LYS A 48 13.15 10.03 12.44
N GLU A 49 12.95 11.34 12.39
CA GLU A 49 11.87 12.01 13.14
C GLU A 49 10.49 11.52 12.70
N CYS A 50 10.24 11.34 11.41
CA CYS A 50 8.98 10.77 10.91
C CYS A 50 8.72 9.38 11.50
N VAL A 51 9.71 8.48 11.48
CA VAL A 51 9.59 7.12 12.03
C VAL A 51 9.30 7.15 13.53
N GLU A 52 10.02 7.98 14.31
CA GLU A 52 9.78 8.11 15.75
C GLU A 52 8.39 8.72 16.04
N GLN A 53 7.94 9.68 15.23
CA GLN A 53 6.59 10.23 15.35
C GLN A 53 5.53 9.16 15.07
N VAL A 54 5.69 8.32 14.05
CA VAL A 54 4.79 7.20 13.75
C VAL A 54 4.70 6.24 14.94
N LYS A 55 5.82 5.85 15.55
CA LYS A 55 5.86 4.99 16.75
C LYS A 55 5.11 5.62 17.92
N LYS A 56 5.35 6.92 18.15
CA LYS A 56 4.74 7.66 19.25
C LYS A 56 3.22 7.79 19.10
N THR A 57 2.74 8.06 17.89
CA THR A 57 1.30 8.25 17.63
C THR A 57 0.54 6.94 17.50
N ASN A 58 1.23 5.82 17.28
CA ASN A 58 0.63 4.50 17.05
C ASN A 58 1.17 3.44 18.03
N PRO A 59 1.03 3.63 19.36
CA PRO A 59 1.65 2.75 20.36
C PRO A 59 1.11 1.31 20.34
N ASN A 60 -0.08 1.09 19.74
CA ASN A 60 -0.70 -0.23 19.62
C ASN A 60 -0.29 -0.99 18.34
N TYR A 61 0.57 -0.38 17.52
CA TYR A 61 1.07 -0.99 16.29
C TYR A 61 2.52 -1.44 16.43
N VAL A 62 2.85 -2.57 15.82
CA VAL A 62 4.25 -2.95 15.60
C VAL A 62 4.78 -2.18 14.38
N VAL A 63 5.64 -1.21 14.61
CA VAL A 63 6.24 -0.40 13.54
C VAL A 63 7.52 -1.08 13.05
N ASN A 64 7.50 -1.58 11.82
CA ASN A 64 8.62 -2.22 11.16
C ASN A 64 9.29 -1.22 10.21
N PHE A 65 10.42 -0.68 10.64
CA PHE A 65 11.25 0.18 9.79
C PHE A 65 12.28 -0.68 9.07
N LEU A 66 12.12 -0.83 7.76
CA LEU A 66 12.91 -1.71 6.92
C LEU A 66 13.95 -0.93 6.12
N THR A 67 15.04 -1.62 5.85
CA THR A 67 16.17 -1.17 5.04
C THR A 67 16.64 -2.34 4.16
N PRO A 68 17.56 -2.15 3.21
CA PRO A 68 18.13 -3.26 2.46
C PRO A 68 18.75 -4.37 3.32
N ASN A 69 19.12 -4.04 4.57
CA ASN A 69 19.78 -5.00 5.47
C ASN A 69 18.81 -6.01 6.11
N ASN A 70 17.55 -5.62 6.34
CA ASN A 70 16.58 -6.44 7.08
C ASN A 70 15.30 -6.77 6.28
N VAL A 71 15.08 -6.15 5.13
CA VAL A 71 13.86 -6.36 4.34
C VAL A 71 13.66 -7.82 3.91
N LYS A 72 14.75 -8.57 3.72
CA LYS A 72 14.72 -9.99 3.34
C LYS A 72 14.13 -10.91 4.42
N GLU A 73 14.01 -10.46 5.64
CA GLU A 73 13.34 -11.20 6.72
C GLU A 73 11.81 -11.23 6.51
N PHE A 74 11.29 -10.33 5.70
CA PHE A 74 9.84 -10.13 5.51
C PHE A 74 9.38 -10.28 4.06
N CYS A 75 10.28 -10.10 3.08
CA CYS A 75 9.98 -10.19 1.66
C CYS A 75 10.96 -11.13 0.96
N ASP A 76 10.43 -11.97 0.08
CA ASP A 76 11.23 -12.85 -0.79
C ASP A 76 11.31 -12.30 -2.23
N ILE A 77 11.75 -11.05 -2.35
CA ILE A 77 11.96 -10.42 -3.66
C ILE A 77 13.36 -10.78 -4.18
N ASP A 78 13.41 -11.37 -5.37
CA ASP A 78 14.68 -11.61 -6.07
C ASP A 78 15.27 -10.29 -6.60
N TYR A 79 16.08 -9.66 -5.77
CA TYR A 79 16.79 -8.44 -6.17
C TYR A 79 17.77 -8.63 -7.33
N GLY A 80 18.13 -9.87 -7.66
CA GLY A 80 18.95 -10.19 -8.84
C GLY A 80 18.23 -9.83 -10.14
N ARG A 81 16.91 -9.98 -10.19
CA ARG A 81 16.05 -9.56 -11.31
C ARG A 81 15.88 -8.04 -11.38
N LEU A 82 16.12 -7.34 -10.29
CA LEU A 82 15.88 -5.90 -10.11
C LEU A 82 17.16 -5.05 -10.17
N LYS A 83 18.23 -5.56 -10.78
CA LYS A 83 19.54 -4.86 -10.83
C LYS A 83 19.47 -3.45 -11.43
N HIS A 84 18.49 -3.21 -12.30
CA HIS A 84 18.30 -1.92 -12.97
C HIS A 84 17.13 -1.10 -12.35
N ALA A 85 16.45 -1.63 -11.35
CA ALA A 85 15.36 -0.92 -10.69
C ALA A 85 15.90 0.23 -9.84
N THR A 86 15.23 1.37 -9.91
CA THR A 86 15.52 2.51 -9.03
C THR A 86 15.14 2.17 -7.58
N PRO A 87 15.68 2.88 -6.57
CA PRO A 87 15.24 2.73 -5.18
C PRO A 87 13.73 2.87 -5.01
N GLN A 88 13.08 3.75 -5.76
CA GLN A 88 11.64 3.94 -5.75
C GLN A 88 10.89 2.71 -6.27
N GLN A 89 11.32 2.16 -7.41
CA GLN A 89 10.72 0.94 -7.97
C GLN A 89 10.88 -0.27 -7.03
N LYS A 90 12.02 -0.39 -6.37
CA LYS A 90 12.23 -1.42 -5.33
C LYS A 90 11.28 -1.22 -4.14
N ALA A 91 11.15 0.02 -3.64
CA ALA A 91 10.24 0.34 -2.56
C ALA A 91 8.77 0.02 -2.94
N ASP A 92 8.38 0.29 -4.20
CA ASP A 92 7.04 -0.03 -4.69
C ASP A 92 6.78 -1.55 -4.69
N LEU A 93 7.75 -2.37 -5.12
CA LEU A 93 7.62 -3.84 -5.06
C LEU A 93 7.57 -4.36 -3.62
N ILE A 94 8.47 -3.86 -2.75
CA ILE A 94 8.50 -4.21 -1.32
C ILE A 94 7.15 -3.90 -0.67
N ARG A 95 6.59 -2.74 -0.93
CA ARG A 95 5.29 -2.28 -0.42
C ARG A 95 4.17 -3.27 -0.71
N PHE A 96 4.01 -3.64 -1.97
CA PHE A 96 2.92 -4.54 -2.37
C PHE A 96 3.13 -5.97 -1.89
N GLU A 97 4.38 -6.46 -1.88
CA GLU A 97 4.70 -7.77 -1.35
C GLU A 97 4.39 -7.86 0.16
N LEU A 98 4.84 -6.87 0.95
CA LEU A 98 4.57 -6.83 2.40
C LEU A 98 3.08 -6.78 2.69
N ILE A 99 2.34 -5.90 2.02
CA ILE A 99 0.89 -5.76 2.20
C ILE A 99 0.16 -7.05 1.79
N TYR A 100 0.57 -7.68 0.68
CA TYR A 100 -0.01 -8.95 0.29
C TYR A 100 0.30 -10.07 1.28
N GLN A 101 1.58 -10.25 1.65
CA GLN A 101 2.00 -11.39 2.48
C GLN A 101 1.52 -11.27 3.93
N HIS A 102 1.62 -10.09 4.51
CA HIS A 102 1.47 -9.89 5.95
C HIS A 102 0.26 -9.03 6.32
N GLY A 103 -0.32 -8.27 5.38
CA GLY A 103 -1.30 -7.24 5.69
C GLY A 103 -0.70 -6.11 6.54
N GLY A 104 -1.56 -5.29 7.12
CA GLY A 104 -1.18 -4.12 7.91
C GLY A 104 -1.24 -2.85 7.10
N ILE A 105 -0.49 -1.84 7.50
CA ILE A 105 -0.45 -0.52 6.90
C ILE A 105 0.95 -0.26 6.35
N TRP A 106 1.06 0.07 5.07
CA TRP A 106 2.25 0.68 4.51
C TRP A 106 2.18 2.19 4.67
N LEU A 107 3.30 2.80 5.04
CA LEU A 107 3.45 4.23 5.12
C LEU A 107 4.83 4.62 4.59
N ASP A 108 4.88 5.56 3.65
CA ASP A 108 6.16 6.07 3.16
C ASP A 108 6.96 6.71 4.32
N ALA A 109 8.25 6.37 4.43
CA ALA A 109 9.08 6.70 5.58
C ALA A 109 9.29 8.20 5.83
N SER A 110 8.99 9.03 4.85
CA SER A 110 9.04 10.50 4.95
C SER A 110 7.69 11.15 5.29
N THR A 111 6.69 10.36 5.66
CA THR A 111 5.35 10.86 6.01
C THR A 111 5.30 11.29 7.46
N ILE A 112 4.76 12.48 7.72
CA ILE A 112 4.48 12.99 9.07
C ILE A 112 3.08 12.57 9.47
N VAL A 113 2.95 11.86 10.59
CA VAL A 113 1.68 11.39 11.14
C VAL A 113 1.37 12.15 12.42
N TYR A 114 0.22 12.81 12.47
CA TYR A 114 -0.22 13.60 13.62
C TYR A 114 -1.20 12.88 14.52
N GLU A 115 -1.86 11.84 14.02
CA GLU A 115 -2.89 11.09 14.74
C GLU A 115 -2.71 9.58 14.59
N ASN A 116 -3.38 8.83 15.47
CA ASN A 116 -3.38 7.36 15.41
C ASN A 116 -4.10 6.86 14.16
N LEU A 117 -3.59 5.79 13.54
CA LEU A 117 -4.11 5.22 12.30
C LEU A 117 -5.31 4.26 12.49
N ASP A 118 -5.84 4.14 13.71
CA ASP A 118 -7.02 3.30 14.00
C ASP A 118 -8.28 3.72 13.21
N TRP A 119 -8.32 4.96 12.71
CA TRP A 119 -9.41 5.42 11.86
C TRP A 119 -9.54 4.61 10.57
N ILE A 120 -8.44 4.05 10.04
CA ILE A 120 -8.45 3.22 8.83
C ILE A 120 -9.26 1.95 9.09
N GLU A 121 -9.01 1.27 10.21
CA GLU A 121 -9.76 0.06 10.57
C GLU A 121 -11.25 0.35 10.76
N LYS A 122 -11.57 1.46 11.42
CA LYS A 122 -12.96 1.88 11.60
C LYS A 122 -13.64 2.13 10.26
N LEU A 123 -12.95 2.80 9.34
CA LEU A 123 -13.47 3.11 8.01
C LEU A 123 -13.72 1.84 7.20
N VAL A 124 -12.75 0.92 7.14
CA VAL A 124 -12.90 -0.32 6.36
C VAL A 124 -14.00 -1.21 6.97
N ALA A 125 -14.11 -1.28 8.29
CA ALA A 125 -15.18 -2.01 8.96
C ALA A 125 -16.57 -1.42 8.66
N GLN A 126 -16.70 -0.09 8.75
CA GLN A 126 -17.94 0.63 8.44
C GLN A 126 -18.44 0.36 7.02
N HIS A 127 -17.53 0.26 6.05
CA HIS A 127 -17.85 0.06 4.64
C HIS A 127 -17.73 -1.38 4.16
N GLN A 128 -17.57 -2.33 5.09
CA GLN A 128 -17.48 -3.77 4.79
C GLN A 128 -16.41 -4.09 3.74
N THR A 129 -15.25 -3.45 3.87
CA THR A 129 -14.08 -3.68 3.03
C THR A 129 -12.94 -4.25 3.86
N ASN A 130 -11.85 -4.67 3.21
CA ASN A 130 -10.66 -5.21 3.88
C ASN A 130 -9.38 -4.49 3.45
N SER A 131 -9.52 -3.36 2.77
CA SER A 131 -8.38 -2.57 2.30
C SER A 131 -8.73 -1.10 2.16
N PHE A 132 -7.69 -0.27 2.19
CA PHE A 132 -7.77 1.17 2.05
C PHE A 132 -6.59 1.69 1.23
N ALA A 133 -6.85 2.66 0.36
CA ALA A 133 -5.85 3.48 -0.32
C ALA A 133 -6.43 4.87 -0.58
N TYR A 134 -5.58 5.89 -0.58
CA TYR A 134 -5.98 7.18 -1.13
C TYR A 134 -6.09 7.13 -2.66
N TYR A 135 -6.90 8.01 -3.24
CA TYR A 135 -7.00 8.16 -4.68
C TYR A 135 -6.86 9.62 -5.11
N ARG A 136 -6.43 9.81 -6.35
CA ARG A 136 -6.29 11.15 -6.96
C ARG A 136 -7.61 11.57 -7.59
N LYS A 137 -8.44 12.29 -6.85
CA LYS A 137 -9.74 12.78 -7.34
C LYS A 137 -9.64 13.48 -8.70
N LYS A 138 -8.66 14.39 -8.86
CA LYS A 138 -8.46 15.16 -10.11
C LYS A 138 -8.08 14.29 -11.33
N ASN A 139 -7.50 13.13 -11.10
CA ASN A 139 -7.04 12.21 -12.15
C ASN A 139 -8.01 11.04 -12.37
N THR A 140 -8.96 10.85 -11.47
CA THR A 140 -9.95 9.78 -11.55
C THR A 140 -11.13 10.26 -12.38
N THR A 141 -11.23 9.77 -13.61
CA THR A 141 -12.30 10.08 -14.55
C THR A 141 -13.47 9.09 -14.47
N CYS A 142 -13.22 7.92 -13.90
CA CYS A 142 -14.21 6.86 -13.71
C CYS A 142 -14.09 6.32 -12.28
N PRO A 143 -15.14 6.43 -11.44
CA PRO A 143 -15.10 5.93 -10.07
C PRO A 143 -14.87 4.42 -9.93
N ASP A 144 -15.27 3.63 -10.92
CA ASP A 144 -15.03 2.19 -10.94
C ASP A 144 -13.54 1.85 -11.07
N PHE A 145 -12.73 2.79 -11.55
CA PHE A 145 -11.29 2.65 -11.78
C PHE A 145 -10.54 3.88 -11.27
N PRO A 146 -10.50 4.11 -9.94
CA PRO A 146 -9.81 5.26 -9.38
C PRO A 146 -8.29 5.18 -9.58
N VAL A 147 -7.66 6.33 -9.79
CA VAL A 147 -6.20 6.44 -9.80
C VAL A 147 -5.70 6.46 -8.36
N LEU A 148 -5.16 5.35 -7.90
CA LEU A 148 -4.72 5.17 -6.52
C LEU A 148 -3.35 5.80 -6.24
N GLU A 149 -3.20 6.29 -5.02
CA GLU A 149 -1.91 6.64 -4.42
C GLU A 149 -1.35 5.43 -3.67
N ASN A 150 -0.03 5.36 -3.57
CA ASN A 150 0.61 4.21 -2.94
C ASN A 150 1.44 4.55 -1.68
N TRP A 151 1.48 5.82 -1.28
CA TRP A 151 2.24 6.27 -0.11
C TRP A 151 1.64 5.84 1.24
N LEU A 152 0.33 5.59 1.30
CA LEU A 152 -0.38 4.96 2.40
C LEU A 152 -1.34 3.92 1.83
N LEU A 153 -1.14 2.67 2.25
CA LEU A 153 -1.97 1.52 1.89
C LEU A 153 -2.29 0.73 3.16
N ALA A 154 -3.49 0.18 3.25
CA ALA A 154 -3.81 -0.75 4.32
C ALA A 154 -4.59 -1.94 3.78
N SER A 155 -4.34 -3.14 4.31
CA SER A 155 -5.07 -4.33 3.89
C SER A 155 -4.97 -5.46 4.91
N SER A 156 -5.96 -6.36 4.87
CA SER A 156 -5.79 -7.69 5.40
C SER A 156 -4.74 -8.47 4.60
N ALA A 157 -4.12 -9.48 5.20
CA ALA A 157 -3.16 -10.33 4.49
C ALA A 157 -3.83 -11.12 3.35
N LYS A 158 -3.04 -11.47 2.32
CA LYS A 158 -3.45 -12.28 1.16
C LYS A 158 -4.55 -11.66 0.31
N ASN A 159 -4.72 -10.36 0.35
CA ASN A 159 -5.64 -9.65 -0.51
C ASN A 159 -5.16 -9.70 -1.97
N MET A 160 -5.96 -10.30 -2.84
CA MET A 160 -5.60 -10.56 -4.24
C MET A 160 -5.44 -9.30 -5.08
N PHE A 161 -6.04 -8.18 -4.69
CA PHE A 161 -5.85 -6.90 -5.36
C PHE A 161 -4.37 -6.47 -5.31
N PHE A 162 -3.75 -6.55 -4.11
CA PHE A 162 -2.34 -6.19 -3.96
C PHE A 162 -1.40 -7.19 -4.64
N LYS A 163 -1.76 -8.48 -4.69
CA LYS A 163 -1.02 -9.46 -5.48
C LYS A 163 -1.01 -9.11 -6.96
N SER A 164 -2.18 -8.81 -7.52
CA SER A 164 -2.29 -8.43 -8.94
C SER A 164 -1.52 -7.15 -9.22
N TRP A 165 -1.57 -6.16 -8.31
CA TRP A 165 -0.82 -4.92 -8.48
C TRP A 165 0.70 -5.16 -8.47
N PHE A 166 1.19 -6.00 -7.54
CA PHE A 166 2.59 -6.43 -7.50
C PHE A 166 3.01 -7.09 -8.82
N GLU A 167 2.23 -8.05 -9.32
CA GLU A 167 2.55 -8.78 -10.55
C GLU A 167 2.60 -7.86 -11.79
N GLU A 168 1.68 -6.93 -11.91
CA GLU A 168 1.66 -5.97 -13.02
C GLU A 168 2.82 -4.98 -12.93
N LEU A 169 3.16 -4.50 -11.74
CA LEU A 169 4.32 -3.63 -11.54
C LEU A 169 5.63 -4.35 -11.86
N LEU A 170 5.79 -5.60 -11.42
CA LEU A 170 6.96 -6.41 -11.71
C LEU A 170 7.16 -6.57 -13.22
N LYS A 171 6.10 -6.90 -13.95
CA LYS A 171 6.12 -6.96 -15.42
C LYS A 171 6.54 -5.64 -16.06
N ALA A 172 5.98 -4.52 -15.58
CA ALA A 172 6.31 -3.19 -16.09
C ALA A 172 7.80 -2.85 -15.90
N ILE A 173 8.37 -3.20 -14.74
CA ILE A 173 9.81 -2.98 -14.46
C ILE A 173 10.68 -3.86 -15.34
N GLU A 174 10.32 -5.15 -15.54
CA GLU A 174 11.06 -6.09 -16.37
C GLU A 174 11.05 -5.71 -17.87
N LEU A 175 9.96 -5.10 -18.33
CA LEU A 175 9.80 -4.65 -19.72
C LEU A 175 10.43 -3.27 -19.98
N THR A 176 10.83 -2.54 -18.94
CA THR A 176 11.46 -1.22 -19.10
C THR A 176 12.82 -1.41 -19.77
N PRO A 177 13.08 -0.78 -20.94
CA PRO A 177 14.37 -0.88 -21.61
C PRO A 177 15.51 -0.41 -20.70
N LYS A 178 16.60 -1.16 -20.74
CA LYS A 178 17.84 -0.71 -20.07
C LYS A 178 18.35 0.51 -20.84
N VAL A 179 18.34 1.67 -20.19
CA VAL A 179 18.95 2.90 -20.72
C VAL A 179 20.45 2.86 -20.43
#